data_67d9104ac22048231ed4ff6af098e954
#
_entry.id   67d9104ac22048231ed4ff6af098e954
#
_cell.length_a   1.000
_cell.length_b   1.000
_cell.length_c   1.000
_cell.angle_alpha   90.00
_cell.angle_beta   90.00
_cell.angle_gamma   90.00
#
_symmetry.space_group_name_H-M   'P 1'
#
loop_
_entity.id
_entity.type
_entity.pdbx_description
1 polymer ?
#
loop_
_entity_poly.entity_id
_entity_poly.type
_entity_poly.pdbx_seq_one_letter_code
_entity_poly.pdbx_strand_id
1 'polypeptide(L)'
;MNFKTLIPAIVASSLMMACNTEKSVQTQDLRSVEGISQLEQEHTLEKTSYADSVNAGLVEDTFKGSARREAKGSIGNADITVNYGSPGKRGRVIWNGLVSYDQVWVSGSHWATAIDFSEDVMIGDTEVPAGMYGFFTIPGREEWTLILNKNYDQHLADDYDQSEDVVRLTVSPEELEEEVQRLTYEVKIESGNHGAISLMWDKVKVSLPVRTE
;
A
#
# COMPACT_ATOMS: atom_id res chain seq x y z
N MET A 1 -37.19 16.30 -82.02
CA MET A 1 -36.07 16.69 -81.13
C MET A 1 -36.46 16.30 -79.72
N ASN A 2 -35.95 15.15 -79.25
CA ASN A 2 -36.32 14.57 -77.96
C ASN A 2 -35.14 14.70 -77.01
N PHE A 3 -35.28 15.54 -76.00
CA PHE A 3 -34.33 15.61 -74.89
C PHE A 3 -34.66 14.53 -73.85
N LYS A 4 -33.79 13.58 -73.70
CA LYS A 4 -33.82 12.60 -72.57
C LYS A 4 -33.03 13.18 -71.41
N THR A 5 -33.72 13.51 -70.37
CA THR A 5 -33.17 13.88 -69.08
C THR A 5 -32.72 12.63 -68.35
N LEU A 6 -31.43 12.51 -68.08
CA LEU A 6 -30.85 11.50 -67.16
C LEU A 6 -30.90 12.03 -65.71
N ILE A 7 -31.53 11.23 -64.87
CA ILE A 7 -31.54 11.44 -63.42
C ILE A 7 -30.40 10.59 -62.83
N PRO A 8 -29.44 11.11 -62.05
CA PRO A 8 -28.45 10.29 -61.34
C PRO A 8 -29.10 9.75 -60.08
N ALA A 9 -29.03 8.43 -59.92
CA ALA A 9 -29.36 7.74 -58.68
C ALA A 9 -28.31 8.04 -57.61
N ILE A 10 -28.73 8.64 -56.49
CA ILE A 10 -27.93 8.82 -55.29
C ILE A 10 -28.02 7.52 -54.51
N VAL A 11 -26.93 6.78 -54.46
CA VAL A 11 -26.75 5.65 -53.54
C VAL A 11 -26.38 6.19 -52.16
N ALA A 12 -27.33 6.19 -51.26
CA ALA A 12 -27.10 6.50 -49.87
C ALA A 12 -26.43 5.28 -49.18
N SER A 13 -25.14 5.36 -49.01
CA SER A 13 -24.39 4.39 -48.21
C SER A 13 -24.57 4.74 -46.73
N SER A 14 -25.44 4.01 -46.03
CA SER A 14 -25.58 4.10 -44.59
C SER A 14 -24.39 3.42 -43.90
N LEU A 15 -23.47 4.24 -43.46
CA LEU A 15 -22.40 3.80 -42.55
C LEU A 15 -23.02 3.56 -41.17
N MET A 16 -23.25 2.31 -40.83
CA MET A 16 -23.52 1.93 -39.42
C MET A 16 -22.23 2.07 -38.64
N MET A 17 -22.10 3.18 -37.94
CA MET A 17 -21.11 3.34 -36.89
C MET A 17 -21.56 2.50 -35.69
N ALA A 18 -21.00 1.28 -35.54
CA ALA A 18 -21.08 0.52 -34.33
C ALA A 18 -20.20 1.24 -33.31
N CYS A 19 -20.82 2.00 -32.41
CA CYS A 19 -20.17 2.46 -31.18
C CYS A 19 -19.90 1.24 -30.31
N ASN A 20 -18.71 0.66 -30.45
CA ASN A 20 -18.18 -0.28 -29.47
C ASN A 20 -17.65 0.53 -28.29
N THR A 21 -18.54 0.81 -27.33
CA THR A 21 -18.14 1.41 -26.06
C THR A 21 -17.58 0.28 -25.18
N GLU A 22 -16.41 -0.19 -25.51
CA GLU A 22 -15.59 -0.86 -24.51
C GLU A 22 -15.22 0.20 -23.47
N LYS A 23 -16.00 0.24 -22.39
CA LYS A 23 -15.54 0.82 -21.14
C LYS A 23 -14.40 -0.08 -20.66
N SER A 24 -13.17 0.24 -21.06
CA SER A 24 -12.01 -0.17 -20.31
C SER A 24 -12.16 0.47 -18.94
N VAL A 25 -12.60 -0.30 -17.96
CA VAL A 25 -12.42 0.02 -16.56
C VAL A 25 -10.91 -0.06 -16.37
N GLN A 26 -10.21 1.06 -16.57
CA GLN A 26 -8.88 1.23 -16.04
C GLN A 26 -9.04 1.22 -14.53
N THR A 27 -8.79 0.07 -13.93
CA THR A 27 -8.46 -0.01 -12.52
C THR A 27 -7.16 0.78 -12.36
N GLN A 28 -7.30 2.08 -12.04
CA GLN A 28 -6.16 2.88 -11.63
C GLN A 28 -5.59 2.20 -10.39
N ASP A 29 -4.34 1.82 -10.47
CA ASP A 29 -3.60 1.31 -9.33
C ASP A 29 -3.44 2.46 -8.32
N LEU A 30 -4.36 2.51 -7.36
CA LEU A 30 -4.41 3.54 -6.31
C LEU A 30 -3.20 3.47 -5.37
N ARG A 31 -2.25 2.59 -5.67
CA ARG A 31 -1.03 2.37 -4.90
C ARG A 31 0.20 3.01 -5.52
N SER A 32 0.17 3.38 -6.79
CA SER A 32 1.25 4.14 -7.41
C SER A 32 1.12 5.62 -7.08
N VAL A 33 2.19 6.23 -6.63
CA VAL A 33 2.25 7.68 -6.32
C VAL A 33 2.07 8.53 -7.58
N GLU A 34 2.38 7.97 -8.76
CA GLU A 34 2.17 8.60 -10.06
C GLU A 34 0.78 8.26 -10.59
N GLY A 35 -0.20 9.11 -10.34
CA GLY A 35 -1.54 8.98 -10.91
C GLY A 35 -2.70 9.23 -9.95
N ILE A 36 -2.41 9.49 -8.67
CA ILE A 36 -3.43 9.91 -7.71
C ILE A 36 -3.88 11.33 -8.07
N SER A 37 -5.18 11.54 -8.28
CA SER A 37 -5.75 12.86 -8.54
C SER A 37 -5.54 13.78 -7.33
N GLN A 38 -5.54 15.10 -7.56
CA GLN A 38 -5.42 16.07 -6.47
C GLN A 38 -6.47 15.86 -5.38
N LEU A 39 -7.70 15.50 -5.77
CA LEU A 39 -8.79 15.22 -4.83
C LEU A 39 -8.52 13.98 -3.97
N GLU A 40 -7.93 12.94 -4.55
CA GLU A 40 -7.54 11.73 -3.81
C GLU A 40 -6.37 12.00 -2.86
N GLN A 41 -5.42 12.85 -3.25
CA GLN A 41 -4.33 13.29 -2.39
C GLN A 41 -4.86 14.07 -1.18
N GLU A 42 -5.76 15.03 -1.39
CA GLU A 42 -6.41 15.80 -0.32
C GLU A 42 -7.19 14.87 0.63
N HIS A 43 -7.91 13.90 0.08
CA HIS A 43 -8.68 12.92 0.86
C HIS A 43 -7.77 11.97 1.65
N THR A 44 -6.64 11.57 1.10
CA THR A 44 -5.62 10.76 1.80
C THR A 44 -4.99 11.56 2.95
N LEU A 45 -4.66 12.82 2.73
CA LEU A 45 -4.14 13.73 3.75
C LEU A 45 -5.14 13.95 4.90
N GLU A 46 -6.42 14.17 4.57
CA GLU A 46 -7.48 14.31 5.58
C GLU A 46 -7.59 13.05 6.45
N LYS A 47 -7.59 11.87 5.84
CA LYS A 47 -7.65 10.59 6.58
C LYS A 47 -6.38 10.31 7.39
N THR A 48 -5.23 10.75 6.91
CA THR A 48 -3.97 10.67 7.65
C THR A 48 -4.05 11.54 8.90
N SER A 49 -4.43 12.80 8.76
CA SER A 49 -4.60 13.73 9.88
C SER A 49 -5.62 13.23 10.91
N TYR A 50 -6.72 12.63 10.46
CA TYR A 50 -7.70 11.99 11.35
C TYR A 50 -7.08 10.85 12.18
N ALA A 51 -6.36 9.95 11.52
CA ALA A 51 -5.74 8.81 12.20
C ALA A 51 -4.65 9.25 13.19
N ASP A 52 -3.89 10.28 12.85
CA ASP A 52 -2.88 10.85 13.73
C ASP A 52 -3.54 11.52 14.96
N SER A 53 -4.66 12.21 14.76
CA SER A 53 -5.44 12.79 15.87
C SER A 53 -6.04 11.71 16.78
N VAL A 54 -6.50 10.59 16.21
CA VAL A 54 -6.98 9.42 16.99
C VAL A 54 -5.83 8.81 17.79
N ASN A 55 -4.67 8.59 17.17
CA ASN A 55 -3.49 8.00 17.83
C ASN A 55 -2.93 8.92 18.93
N ALA A 56 -3.05 10.24 18.75
CA ALA A 56 -2.70 11.23 19.77
C ALA A 56 -3.77 11.39 20.89
N GLY A 57 -4.87 10.64 20.83
CA GLY A 57 -5.97 10.72 21.80
C GLY A 57 -6.78 12.03 21.74
N LEU A 58 -6.64 12.81 20.66
CA LEU A 58 -7.32 14.09 20.50
C LEU A 58 -8.78 13.94 20.05
N VAL A 59 -9.10 12.84 19.36
CA VAL A 59 -10.44 12.51 18.90
C VAL A 59 -10.75 11.04 19.10
N GLU A 60 -12.03 10.70 19.31
CA GLU A 60 -12.47 9.31 19.37
C GLU A 60 -12.49 8.67 17.98
N ASP A 61 -12.08 7.40 17.87
CA ASP A 61 -12.13 6.65 16.61
C ASP A 61 -13.55 6.19 16.26
N THR A 62 -14.28 7.04 15.56
CA THR A 62 -15.62 6.74 15.06
C THR A 62 -15.67 6.17 13.65
N PHE A 63 -14.57 6.24 12.90
CA PHE A 63 -14.49 5.73 11.53
C PHE A 63 -14.36 4.21 11.49
N LYS A 64 -15.38 3.52 10.98
CA LYS A 64 -15.48 2.06 10.98
C LYS A 64 -14.65 1.35 9.89
N GLY A 65 -14.17 2.09 8.91
CA GLY A 65 -13.36 1.57 7.81
C GLY A 65 -11.85 1.55 8.09
N SER A 66 -11.12 1.05 7.11
CA SER A 66 -9.66 1.16 7.04
C SER A 66 -9.33 2.09 5.88
N ALA A 67 -8.86 3.30 6.21
CA ALA A 67 -8.44 4.24 5.18
C ALA A 67 -7.14 3.77 4.54
N ARG A 68 -6.98 3.94 3.24
CA ARG A 68 -5.64 3.90 2.61
C ARG A 68 -4.87 5.13 3.07
N ARG A 69 -3.63 4.92 3.45
CA ARG A 69 -2.70 5.95 3.93
C ARG A 69 -1.35 5.77 3.28
N GLU A 70 -0.57 6.83 3.29
CA GLU A 70 0.84 6.82 2.91
C GLU A 70 1.70 7.25 4.09
N ALA A 71 2.85 6.59 4.26
CA ALA A 71 3.97 7.08 5.04
C ALA A 71 5.15 7.30 4.10
N LYS A 72 5.79 8.45 4.21
CA LYS A 72 6.92 8.85 3.35
C LYS A 72 8.11 9.27 4.18
N GLY A 73 9.28 9.01 3.66
CA GLY A 73 10.55 9.49 4.23
C GLY A 73 11.71 9.13 3.31
N SER A 74 12.89 9.61 3.67
CA SER A 74 14.12 9.32 2.93
C SER A 74 15.14 8.72 3.89
N ILE A 75 15.88 7.69 3.44
CA ILE A 75 17.00 7.09 4.16
C ILE A 75 18.19 7.15 3.22
N GLY A 76 19.22 7.93 3.59
CA GLY A 76 20.33 8.22 2.69
C GLY A 76 19.84 8.90 1.41
N ASN A 77 20.09 8.25 0.26
CA ASN A 77 19.65 8.72 -1.07
C ASN A 77 18.32 8.08 -1.56
N ALA A 78 17.75 7.13 -0.81
CA ALA A 78 16.51 6.46 -1.18
C ALA A 78 15.30 7.18 -0.59
N ASP A 79 14.38 7.62 -1.44
CA ASP A 79 13.03 8.00 -1.06
C ASP A 79 12.19 6.74 -0.92
N ILE A 80 11.40 6.67 0.16
CA ILE A 80 10.61 5.50 0.51
C ILE A 80 9.16 5.93 0.70
N THR A 81 8.26 5.23 0.02
CA THR A 81 6.81 5.39 0.19
C THR A 81 6.19 4.08 0.63
N VAL A 82 5.43 4.10 1.72
CA VAL A 82 4.66 2.97 2.23
C VAL A 82 3.18 3.24 2.03
N ASN A 83 2.51 2.44 1.21
CA ASN A 83 1.08 2.49 0.96
C ASN A 83 0.38 1.37 1.73
N TYR A 84 -0.55 1.69 2.61
CA TYR A 84 -1.15 0.70 3.50
C TYR A 84 -2.62 0.99 3.86
N GLY A 85 -3.36 -0.04 4.22
CA GLY A 85 -4.66 0.11 4.87
C GLY A 85 -4.47 0.30 6.38
N SER A 86 -5.12 1.31 6.97
CA SER A 86 -5.00 1.68 8.38
C SER A 86 -6.26 1.28 9.17
N PRO A 87 -6.37 0.04 9.67
CA PRO A 87 -7.48 -0.38 10.51
C PRO A 87 -7.38 0.23 11.91
N GLY A 88 -8.53 0.51 12.53
CA GLY A 88 -8.60 0.93 13.94
C GLY A 88 -8.71 -0.26 14.89
N LYS A 89 -8.12 -0.17 16.07
CA LYS A 89 -8.24 -1.17 17.14
C LYS A 89 -9.69 -1.26 17.67
N ARG A 90 -10.26 -0.16 18.07
CA ARG A 90 -11.65 -0.05 18.53
C ARG A 90 -12.03 -1.12 19.55
N GLY A 91 -11.21 -1.27 20.60
CA GLY A 91 -11.43 -2.21 21.70
C GLY A 91 -11.28 -3.70 21.35
N ARG A 92 -10.84 -4.04 20.14
CA ARG A 92 -10.61 -5.43 19.74
C ARG A 92 -9.25 -5.93 20.23
N VAL A 93 -9.17 -7.23 20.48
CA VAL A 93 -7.89 -7.92 20.62
C VAL A 93 -7.27 -8.04 19.24
N ILE A 94 -6.11 -7.44 19.04
CA ILE A 94 -5.41 -7.43 17.75
C ILE A 94 -4.62 -8.72 17.58
N TRP A 95 -3.60 -8.91 18.38
CA TRP A 95 -2.65 -10.01 18.22
C TRP A 95 -3.22 -11.32 18.73
N ASN A 96 -3.20 -12.34 17.88
CA ASN A 96 -3.88 -13.64 18.05
C ASN A 96 -5.40 -13.52 18.26
N GLY A 97 -5.97 -12.40 17.82
CA GLY A 97 -7.42 -12.17 17.78
C GLY A 97 -7.82 -11.79 16.34
N LEU A 98 -7.65 -10.53 15.96
CA LEU A 98 -7.91 -10.07 14.59
C LEU A 98 -6.82 -10.50 13.61
N VAL A 99 -5.57 -10.45 14.05
CA VAL A 99 -4.39 -10.90 13.31
C VAL A 99 -3.87 -12.16 13.97
N SER A 100 -3.90 -13.29 13.25
CA SER A 100 -3.46 -14.59 13.76
C SER A 100 -1.94 -14.63 13.87
N TYR A 101 -1.43 -15.29 14.93
CA TYR A 101 -0.02 -15.63 15.00
C TYR A 101 0.31 -16.75 14.01
N ASP A 102 1.57 -16.81 13.59
CA ASP A 102 2.16 -17.83 12.73
C ASP A 102 1.48 -17.95 11.35
N GLN A 103 0.78 -16.89 10.92
CA GLN A 103 0.15 -16.78 9.60
C GLN A 103 0.66 -15.56 8.85
N VAL A 104 0.77 -15.68 7.53
CA VAL A 104 1.11 -14.53 6.67
C VAL A 104 -0.02 -13.49 6.72
N TRP A 105 0.36 -12.26 6.99
CA TRP A 105 -0.55 -11.12 7.07
C TRP A 105 -0.06 -9.99 6.16
N VAL A 106 -0.98 -9.32 5.48
CA VAL A 106 -0.74 -8.18 4.57
C VAL A 106 -0.21 -6.93 5.25
N SER A 107 0.07 -6.99 6.54
CA SER A 107 0.63 -5.90 7.35
C SER A 107 -0.18 -4.61 7.27
N GLY A 108 -1.48 -4.76 7.11
CA GLY A 108 -2.46 -3.70 6.94
C GLY A 108 -3.87 -4.28 6.85
N SER A 109 -4.67 -3.76 5.92
CA SER A 109 -6.02 -4.26 5.68
C SER A 109 -6.42 -4.17 4.22
N HIS A 110 -7.24 -5.12 3.77
CA HIS A 110 -7.75 -5.33 2.43
C HIS A 110 -6.64 -5.65 1.43
N TRP A 111 -6.01 -4.65 0.85
CA TRP A 111 -4.89 -4.82 -0.07
C TRP A 111 -3.57 -4.89 0.67
N ALA A 112 -2.64 -5.65 0.15
CA ALA A 112 -1.30 -5.74 0.70
C ALA A 112 -0.69 -4.35 0.91
N THR A 113 0.05 -4.20 1.99
CA THR A 113 0.92 -3.04 2.18
C THR A 113 2.00 -3.08 1.11
N ALA A 114 2.23 -1.98 0.42
CA ALA A 114 3.25 -1.86 -0.61
C ALA A 114 4.31 -0.84 -0.17
N ILE A 115 5.57 -1.20 -0.36
CA ILE A 115 6.73 -0.33 -0.12
C ILE A 115 7.40 -0.07 -1.46
N ASP A 116 7.58 1.20 -1.79
CA ASP A 116 8.31 1.66 -2.96
C ASP A 116 9.65 2.28 -2.54
N PHE A 117 10.74 1.78 -3.12
CA PHE A 117 12.10 2.28 -2.94
C PHE A 117 12.55 2.96 -4.24
N SER A 118 12.93 4.24 -4.16
CA SER A 118 13.42 4.98 -5.35
C SER A 118 14.81 4.57 -5.80
N GLU A 119 15.59 3.97 -4.91
CA GLU A 119 16.97 3.52 -5.13
C GLU A 119 17.17 2.14 -4.51
N ASP A 120 18.24 1.46 -4.89
CA ASP A 120 18.64 0.19 -4.31
C ASP A 120 18.94 0.35 -2.82
N VAL A 121 18.44 -0.59 -2.00
CA VAL A 121 18.63 -0.57 -0.55
C VAL A 121 19.12 -1.91 -0.03
N MET A 122 19.71 -1.90 1.15
CA MET A 122 20.09 -3.11 1.88
C MET A 122 19.11 -3.36 3.03
N ILE A 123 18.57 -4.57 3.08
CA ILE A 123 17.73 -5.07 4.18
C ILE A 123 18.46 -6.25 4.82
N GLY A 124 19.01 -6.04 6.02
CA GLY A 124 20.00 -6.97 6.56
C GLY A 124 21.20 -7.08 5.62
N ASP A 125 21.50 -8.30 5.16
CA ASP A 125 22.59 -8.59 4.22
C ASP A 125 22.09 -8.76 2.76
N THR A 126 20.82 -8.48 2.50
CA THR A 126 20.20 -8.64 1.18
C THR A 126 20.09 -7.29 0.48
N GLU A 127 20.64 -7.20 -0.72
CA GLU A 127 20.42 -6.08 -1.64
C GLU A 127 19.02 -6.20 -2.25
N VAL A 128 18.25 -5.14 -2.14
CA VAL A 128 16.88 -5.01 -2.68
C VAL A 128 16.91 -3.91 -3.74
N PRO A 129 16.73 -4.25 -5.03
CA PRO A 129 16.68 -3.26 -6.10
C PRO A 129 15.56 -2.23 -5.89
N ALA A 130 15.76 -1.03 -6.47
CA ALA A 130 14.71 -0.03 -6.55
C ALA A 130 13.43 -0.61 -7.16
N GLY A 131 12.29 -0.23 -6.63
CA GLY A 131 10.98 -0.71 -7.08
C GLY A 131 9.98 -0.93 -5.96
N MET A 132 8.82 -1.47 -6.35
CA MET A 132 7.69 -1.68 -5.45
C MET A 132 7.60 -3.14 -5.02
N TYR A 133 7.41 -3.36 -3.72
CA TYR A 133 7.31 -4.67 -3.08
C TYR A 133 6.10 -4.74 -2.17
N GLY A 134 5.44 -5.91 -2.12
CA GLY A 134 4.47 -6.22 -1.08
C GLY A 134 5.18 -6.44 0.25
N PHE A 135 4.68 -5.81 1.30
CA PHE A 135 5.18 -6.01 2.65
C PHE A 135 4.23 -6.88 3.44
N PHE A 136 4.68 -8.07 3.75
CA PHE A 136 3.96 -9.05 4.56
C PHE A 136 4.70 -9.30 5.86
N THR A 137 3.97 -9.76 6.86
CA THR A 137 4.58 -10.22 8.11
C THR A 137 3.96 -11.55 8.55
N ILE A 138 4.74 -12.31 9.30
CA ILE A 138 4.23 -13.43 10.08
C ILE A 138 4.42 -13.05 11.54
N PRO A 139 3.37 -12.54 12.20
CA PRO A 139 3.43 -12.19 13.62
C PRO A 139 3.63 -13.41 14.48
N GLY A 140 4.48 -13.33 15.48
CA GLY A 140 4.64 -14.30 16.54
C GLY A 140 4.63 -13.63 17.91
N ARG A 141 4.73 -14.39 18.98
CA ARG A 141 4.74 -13.83 20.35
C ARG A 141 6.05 -13.15 20.67
N GLU A 142 7.16 -13.76 20.30
CA GLU A 142 8.51 -13.33 20.64
C GLU A 142 9.28 -12.80 19.43
N GLU A 143 8.96 -13.34 18.26
CA GLU A 143 9.60 -12.99 16.99
C GLU A 143 8.58 -12.82 15.88
N TRP A 144 8.87 -11.90 14.97
CA TRP A 144 8.12 -11.68 13.75
C TRP A 144 9.00 -11.92 12.54
N THR A 145 8.45 -12.51 11.48
CA THR A 145 9.12 -12.51 10.18
C THR A 145 8.58 -11.36 9.34
N LEU A 146 9.48 -10.47 8.91
CA LEU A 146 9.19 -9.39 7.97
C LEU A 146 9.57 -9.85 6.56
N ILE A 147 8.70 -9.62 5.58
CA ILE A 147 8.83 -10.15 4.22
C ILE A 147 8.65 -9.04 3.21
N LEU A 148 9.60 -8.93 2.26
CA LEU A 148 9.38 -8.22 1.01
C LEU A 148 9.13 -9.23 -0.10
N ASN A 149 8.03 -9.08 -0.81
CA ASN A 149 7.57 -9.99 -1.87
C ASN A 149 7.33 -9.21 -3.16
N LYS A 150 7.66 -9.80 -4.30
CA LYS A 150 7.49 -9.14 -5.62
C LYS A 150 6.02 -8.90 -5.97
N ASN A 151 5.10 -9.77 -5.51
CA ASN A 151 3.68 -9.60 -5.75
C ASN A 151 3.07 -8.65 -4.71
N TYR A 152 3.14 -7.34 -5.01
CA TYR A 152 2.57 -6.28 -4.15
C TYR A 152 1.09 -6.02 -4.45
N ASP A 153 0.59 -6.43 -5.63
CA ASP A 153 -0.78 -6.14 -6.08
C ASP A 153 -1.73 -7.30 -5.80
N GLN A 154 -2.03 -7.54 -4.52
CA GLN A 154 -2.94 -8.60 -4.13
C GLN A 154 -3.89 -8.19 -2.99
N HIS A 155 -5.07 -8.79 -3.00
CA HIS A 155 -6.05 -8.63 -1.95
C HIS A 155 -5.80 -9.65 -0.83
N LEU A 156 -5.61 -9.17 0.40
CA LEU A 156 -5.17 -9.99 1.53
C LEU A 156 -3.87 -10.74 1.19
N ALA A 157 -3.71 -11.96 1.69
CA ALA A 157 -2.59 -12.84 1.36
C ALA A 157 -3.06 -14.04 0.50
N ASP A 158 -4.16 -13.86 -0.27
CA ASP A 158 -4.81 -14.94 -1.01
C ASP A 158 -3.92 -15.49 -2.14
N ASP A 159 -3.13 -14.59 -2.76
CA ASP A 159 -2.20 -14.90 -3.84
C ASP A 159 -0.72 -14.84 -3.39
N TYR A 160 -0.48 -14.93 -2.06
CA TYR A 160 0.88 -14.94 -1.55
C TYR A 160 1.61 -16.21 -1.95
N ASP A 161 2.76 -16.03 -2.61
CA ASP A 161 3.69 -17.10 -2.95
C ASP A 161 5.06 -16.81 -2.33
N GLN A 162 5.51 -17.71 -1.45
CA GLN A 162 6.82 -17.59 -0.79
C GLN A 162 7.99 -17.62 -1.79
N SER A 163 7.82 -18.20 -2.98
CA SER A 163 8.86 -18.24 -4.00
C SER A 163 9.17 -16.85 -4.59
N GLU A 164 8.26 -15.88 -4.40
CA GLU A 164 8.42 -14.49 -4.80
C GLU A 164 9.02 -13.60 -3.69
N ASP A 165 9.37 -14.18 -2.54
CA ASP A 165 10.01 -13.43 -1.45
C ASP A 165 11.44 -13.01 -1.86
N VAL A 166 11.70 -11.72 -1.70
CA VAL A 166 13.04 -11.12 -1.91
C VAL A 166 13.81 -11.09 -0.59
N VAL A 167 13.10 -10.80 0.50
CA VAL A 167 13.65 -10.72 1.86
C VAL A 167 12.74 -11.45 2.82
N ARG A 168 13.34 -12.18 3.74
CA ARG A 168 12.71 -12.67 4.98
C ARG A 168 13.64 -12.35 6.13
N LEU A 169 13.21 -11.47 7.01
CA LEU A 169 14.00 -11.02 8.17
C LEU A 169 13.24 -11.29 9.45
N THR A 170 13.88 -11.99 10.40
CA THR A 170 13.32 -12.19 11.74
C THR A 170 13.71 -11.02 12.63
N VAL A 171 12.72 -10.45 13.32
CA VAL A 171 12.89 -9.36 14.28
C VAL A 171 12.09 -9.63 15.55
N SER A 172 12.54 -9.09 16.67
CA SER A 172 11.74 -9.09 17.91
C SER A 172 10.84 -7.85 17.93
N PRO A 173 9.55 -7.99 18.25
CA PRO A 173 8.66 -6.84 18.43
C PRO A 173 9.06 -6.03 19.66
N GLU A 174 8.91 -4.71 19.56
CA GLU A 174 9.06 -3.76 20.67
C GLU A 174 7.69 -3.50 21.31
N GLU A 175 7.61 -3.45 22.64
CA GLU A 175 6.40 -3.01 23.34
C GLU A 175 6.40 -1.48 23.44
N LEU A 176 5.30 -0.87 22.99
CA LEU A 176 5.06 0.57 23.10
C LEU A 176 4.49 0.93 24.47
N GLU A 177 4.91 2.04 25.02
CA GLU A 177 4.35 2.60 26.26
C GLU A 177 2.89 3.01 26.05
N GLU A 178 2.61 3.67 24.92
CA GLU A 178 1.28 4.13 24.55
C GLU A 178 0.67 3.24 23.46
N GLU A 179 -0.65 3.08 23.55
CA GLU A 179 -1.42 2.27 22.60
C GLU A 179 -1.71 3.04 21.32
N VAL A 180 -1.30 2.49 20.17
CA VAL A 180 -1.60 3.02 18.86
C VAL A 180 -2.96 2.49 18.40
N GLN A 181 -3.97 3.37 18.35
CA GLN A 181 -5.35 3.02 18.04
C GLN A 181 -5.58 2.65 16.58
N ARG A 182 -4.89 3.34 15.66
CA ARG A 182 -4.92 3.06 14.22
C ARG A 182 -3.55 2.65 13.74
N LEU A 183 -3.49 1.51 13.02
CA LEU A 183 -2.26 1.03 12.41
C LEU A 183 -1.59 2.15 11.64
N THR A 184 -0.32 2.38 11.94
CA THR A 184 0.48 3.47 11.39
C THR A 184 1.85 2.96 10.98
N TYR A 185 2.36 3.49 9.89
CA TYR A 185 3.75 3.34 9.46
C TYR A 185 4.51 4.64 9.65
N GLU A 186 5.79 4.50 9.93
CA GLU A 186 6.77 5.59 9.95
C GLU A 186 8.01 5.16 9.16
N VAL A 187 8.52 6.08 8.34
CA VAL A 187 9.85 5.94 7.71
C VAL A 187 10.76 6.94 8.39
N LYS A 188 11.78 6.45 9.09
CA LYS A 188 12.63 7.29 9.93
C LYS A 188 14.09 7.00 9.71
N ILE A 189 14.86 8.06 9.47
CA ILE A 189 16.32 8.01 9.50
C ILE A 189 16.78 7.91 10.97
N GLU A 190 17.74 7.04 11.22
CA GLU A 190 18.35 6.86 12.53
C GLU A 190 19.74 7.50 12.58
N SER A 191 20.59 7.23 11.60
CA SER A 191 21.88 7.88 11.48
C SER A 191 22.47 7.73 10.07
N GLY A 192 22.87 8.84 9.44
CA GLY A 192 23.52 8.82 8.13
C GLY A 192 22.68 8.13 7.07
N ASN A 193 23.12 6.98 6.58
CA ASN A 193 22.46 6.16 5.57
C ASN A 193 21.68 4.97 6.17
N HIS A 194 21.43 4.96 7.47
CA HIS A 194 20.66 3.93 8.18
C HIS A 194 19.36 4.50 8.69
N GLY A 195 18.31 3.69 8.64
CA GLY A 195 17.00 4.02 9.17
C GLY A 195 16.10 2.79 9.21
N ALA A 196 14.82 3.01 9.42
CA ALA A 196 13.85 1.92 9.50
C ALA A 196 12.48 2.33 8.98
N ILE A 197 11.75 1.34 8.49
CA ILE A 197 10.31 1.40 8.22
C ILE A 197 9.63 0.67 9.38
N SER A 198 8.89 1.40 10.21
CA SER A 198 8.25 0.87 11.41
C SER A 198 6.75 0.73 11.21
N LEU A 199 6.20 -0.43 11.54
CA LEU A 199 4.77 -0.69 11.70
C LEU A 199 4.43 -0.60 13.19
N MET A 200 3.41 0.19 13.52
CA MET A 200 2.93 0.37 14.90
C MET A 200 1.43 0.14 14.96
N TRP A 201 0.98 -0.72 15.85
CA TRP A 201 -0.43 -0.94 16.14
C TRP A 201 -0.62 -1.57 17.52
N ASP A 202 -1.68 -1.16 18.23
CA ASP A 202 -1.88 -1.55 19.62
C ASP A 202 -0.65 -1.16 20.45
N LYS A 203 -0.06 -2.06 21.17
CA LYS A 203 1.18 -1.88 21.93
C LYS A 203 2.41 -2.51 21.28
N VAL A 204 2.36 -2.74 19.97
CA VAL A 204 3.43 -3.41 19.25
C VAL A 204 4.01 -2.52 18.17
N LYS A 205 5.34 -2.47 18.13
CA LYS A 205 6.13 -1.92 17.03
C LYS A 205 7.05 -2.99 16.48
N VAL A 206 7.12 -3.11 15.16
CA VAL A 206 8.15 -3.87 14.46
C VAL A 206 8.79 -3.00 13.40
N SER A 207 10.09 -3.13 13.22
CA SER A 207 10.87 -2.26 12.35
C SER A 207 11.66 -3.07 11.33
N LEU A 208 11.49 -2.74 10.06
CA LEU A 208 12.32 -3.22 8.96
C LEU A 208 13.52 -2.28 8.83
N PRO A 209 14.74 -2.71 9.20
CA PRO A 209 15.93 -1.88 9.06
C PRO A 209 16.26 -1.70 7.57
N VAL A 210 16.58 -0.48 7.18
CA VAL A 210 16.96 -0.10 5.82
C VAL A 210 18.29 0.64 5.86
N ARG A 211 19.18 0.28 4.94
CA ARG A 211 20.45 0.99 4.73
C ARG A 211 20.64 1.26 3.25
N THR A 212 21.16 2.44 2.91
CA THR A 212 21.68 2.75 1.57
C THR A 212 23.22 2.71 1.55
N GLU A 213 23.80 2.67 0.37
CA GLU A 213 25.25 2.75 0.21
C GLU A 213 25.80 4.19 0.33
#